data_d3457604cdf888436e1afb22f71312d2
#
_entry.id   d3457604cdf888436e1afb22f71312d2
#
_cell.length_a   1.000
_cell.length_b   1.000
_cell.length_c   1.000
_cell.angle_alpha   90.00
_cell.angle_beta   90.00
_cell.angle_gamma   90.00
#
_symmetry.space_group_name_H-M   'P 1'
#
loop_
_entity.id
_entity.type
_entity.pdbx_description
1 polymer ?
#
loop_
_entity_poly.entity_id
_entity_poly.type
_entity_poly.pdbx_seq_one_letter_code
_entity_poly.pdbx_strand_id
1 'polypeptide(L)'
;SSSSAASDVYKRQIVCLQLDKCMNMDSKKQLYIISGCNGAGKTTASYTVLPDVLECKEFVNADEIARGLSPFNPESMAIEAGRLMLQRINELLKNQQNFSIETTLATRSYTRLVHRAQEQGYKVNLIYFWLSSPDLAIQRVAQRVRNGGHDIPKEVVLRRYQAGIDNFFNIYMPCVDYWLLADNSETPRIIVAEGGRGMDMHIHHIERFNKIQSYVRE
;
A
#
# COMPACT_ATOMS: atom_id res chain seq x y z
N SER A 1 -20.22 -24.44 7.60
CA SER A 1 -19.97 -23.14 6.92
C SER A 1 -19.80 -21.94 7.85
N SER A 2 -20.06 -22.06 9.16
CA SER A 2 -19.91 -20.93 10.12
C SER A 2 -18.49 -20.77 10.71
N SER A 3 -17.64 -21.78 10.66
CA SER A 3 -16.30 -21.72 11.27
C SER A 3 -15.27 -20.97 10.41
N SER A 4 -15.43 -20.92 9.09
CA SER A 4 -14.52 -20.21 8.19
C SER A 4 -14.69 -18.69 8.28
N ALA A 5 -15.93 -18.22 8.35
CA ALA A 5 -16.23 -16.81 8.48
C ALA A 5 -15.75 -16.21 9.83
N ALA A 6 -15.94 -16.96 10.93
CA ALA A 6 -15.44 -16.56 12.25
C ALA A 6 -13.90 -16.53 12.30
N SER A 7 -13.23 -17.49 11.63
CA SER A 7 -11.77 -17.50 11.50
C SER A 7 -11.26 -16.30 10.68
N ASP A 8 -11.96 -15.90 9.62
CA ASP A 8 -11.60 -14.76 8.79
C ASP A 8 -11.79 -13.42 9.51
N VAL A 9 -12.86 -13.29 10.31
CA VAL A 9 -13.08 -12.12 11.17
C VAL A 9 -11.99 -12.02 12.25
N TYR A 10 -11.66 -13.13 12.91
CA TYR A 10 -10.62 -13.16 13.95
C TYR A 10 -9.22 -12.85 13.38
N LYS A 11 -8.90 -13.37 12.20
CA LYS A 11 -7.61 -13.12 11.52
C LYS A 11 -7.52 -11.68 10.96
N ARG A 12 -8.63 -11.09 10.54
CA ARG A 12 -8.72 -9.66 10.21
C ARG A 12 -8.47 -8.80 11.46
N GLN A 13 -9.03 -9.18 12.60
CA GLN A 13 -8.84 -8.48 13.87
C GLN A 13 -7.39 -8.51 14.37
N ILE A 14 -6.62 -9.58 14.15
CA ILE A 14 -5.21 -9.65 14.61
C ILE A 14 -4.33 -8.68 13.79
N VAL A 15 -4.50 -8.61 12.47
CA VAL A 15 -3.80 -7.61 11.63
C VAL A 15 -4.23 -6.19 12.00
N CYS A 16 -5.51 -6.00 12.30
CA CYS A 16 -6.08 -4.75 12.77
C CYS A 16 -5.51 -4.33 14.13
N LEU A 17 -5.47 -5.23 15.11
CA LEU A 17 -4.99 -4.95 16.46
C LEU A 17 -3.47 -4.64 16.51
N GLN A 18 -2.67 -5.22 15.63
CA GLN A 18 -1.26 -4.88 15.51
C GLN A 18 -1.05 -3.50 14.87
N LEU A 19 -1.83 -3.18 13.82
CA LEU A 19 -1.84 -1.84 13.23
C LEU A 19 -2.31 -0.77 14.23
N ASP A 20 -3.37 -1.08 14.99
CA ASP A 20 -3.93 -0.17 16.00
C ASP A 20 -2.93 0.14 17.14
N LYS A 21 -2.24 -0.87 17.67
CA LYS A 21 -1.27 -0.69 18.75
C LYS A 21 -0.08 0.18 18.38
N CYS A 22 0.39 0.10 17.13
CA CYS A 22 1.56 0.85 16.67
C CYS A 22 1.20 2.23 16.09
N MET A 23 -0.05 2.42 15.63
CA MET A 23 -0.45 3.61 14.87
C MET A 23 -1.28 4.63 15.66
N ASN A 24 -2.02 4.22 16.71
CA ASN A 24 -3.01 5.07 17.39
C ASN A 24 -2.52 5.80 18.67
N MET A 25 -1.22 5.82 18.97
CA MET A 25 -0.73 6.44 20.20
C MET A 25 -0.36 7.94 20.08
N ASP A 26 -0.59 8.57 18.93
CA ASP A 26 -0.15 9.96 18.74
C ASP A 26 -1.30 10.85 18.22
N SER A 27 -1.44 12.03 18.82
CA SER A 27 -2.40 13.06 18.36
C SER A 27 -2.03 13.70 17.01
N LYS A 28 -0.95 13.23 16.38
CA LYS A 28 -0.46 13.71 15.09
C LYS A 28 -1.38 13.28 13.96
N LYS A 29 -1.45 14.10 12.91
CA LYS A 29 -2.11 13.76 11.65
C LYS A 29 -1.42 12.57 10.99
N GLN A 30 -2.19 11.74 10.33
CA GLN A 30 -1.71 10.50 9.73
C GLN A 30 -1.79 10.56 8.20
N LEU A 31 -0.68 10.18 7.55
CA LEU A 31 -0.64 9.82 6.13
C LEU A 31 -0.36 8.32 6.03
N TYR A 32 -1.25 7.58 5.38
CA TYR A 32 -1.05 6.18 5.08
C TYR A 32 -0.68 5.98 3.61
N ILE A 33 0.42 5.30 3.33
CA ILE A 33 0.83 4.92 1.98
C ILE A 33 0.60 3.42 1.84
N ILE A 34 -0.44 3.05 1.11
CA ILE A 34 -0.77 1.65 0.82
C ILE A 34 -0.07 1.25 -0.46
N SER A 35 0.84 0.32 -0.38
CA SER A 35 1.75 0.04 -1.49
C SER A 35 1.94 -1.44 -1.79
N GLY A 36 2.57 -1.71 -2.94
CA GLY A 36 2.80 -3.05 -3.46
C GLY A 36 2.54 -3.13 -4.97
N CYS A 37 2.98 -4.20 -5.63
CA CYS A 37 2.82 -4.35 -7.07
C CYS A 37 1.35 -4.44 -7.51
N ASN A 38 1.11 -4.39 -8.81
CA ASN A 38 -0.23 -4.68 -9.36
C ASN A 38 -0.63 -6.12 -8.99
N GLY A 39 -1.87 -6.33 -8.61
CA GLY A 39 -2.36 -7.62 -8.12
C GLY A 39 -2.05 -7.93 -6.65
N ALA A 40 -1.31 -7.07 -5.93
CA ALA A 40 -0.98 -7.29 -4.52
C ALA A 40 -2.16 -7.14 -3.54
N GLY A 41 -3.34 -6.76 -4.01
CA GLY A 41 -4.55 -6.65 -3.18
C GLY A 41 -4.63 -5.37 -2.35
N LYS A 42 -3.91 -4.32 -2.74
CA LYS A 42 -3.90 -3.01 -2.08
C LYS A 42 -5.30 -2.41 -1.91
N THR A 43 -6.02 -2.25 -3.01
CA THR A 43 -7.37 -1.64 -3.02
C THR A 43 -8.34 -2.42 -2.13
N THR A 44 -8.33 -3.76 -2.21
CA THR A 44 -9.14 -4.61 -1.33
C THR A 44 -8.78 -4.40 0.14
N ALA A 45 -7.48 -4.31 0.45
CA ALA A 45 -7.02 -4.03 1.81
C ALA A 45 -7.42 -2.62 2.26
N SER A 46 -7.32 -1.62 1.39
CA SER A 46 -7.70 -0.24 1.69
C SER A 46 -9.17 -0.13 2.10
N TYR A 47 -10.09 -0.71 1.33
CA TYR A 47 -11.52 -0.67 1.67
C TYR A 47 -11.89 -1.41 2.95
N THR A 48 -11.09 -2.40 3.37
CA THR A 48 -11.39 -3.18 4.58
C THR A 48 -10.66 -2.70 5.84
N VAL A 49 -9.54 -1.98 5.70
CA VAL A 49 -8.69 -1.59 6.82
C VAL A 49 -8.81 -0.10 7.13
N LEU A 50 -8.82 0.75 6.10
CA LEU A 50 -8.75 2.21 6.31
C LEU A 50 -9.93 2.80 7.08
N PRO A 51 -11.21 2.51 6.73
CA PRO A 51 -12.35 3.15 7.40
C PRO A 51 -12.54 2.70 8.83
N ASP A 52 -12.45 1.39 9.05
CA ASP A 52 -12.89 0.74 10.30
C ASP A 52 -11.78 0.61 11.33
N VAL A 53 -10.53 0.51 10.88
CA VAL A 53 -9.36 0.25 11.75
C VAL A 53 -8.52 1.50 11.94
N LEU A 54 -8.23 2.21 10.85
CA LEU A 54 -7.36 3.38 10.88
C LEU A 54 -8.14 4.71 10.94
N GLU A 55 -9.47 4.66 11.04
CA GLU A 55 -10.37 5.82 11.05
C GLU A 55 -10.05 6.84 9.93
N CYS A 56 -9.52 6.32 8.80
CA CYS A 56 -9.10 7.12 7.66
C CYS A 56 -10.11 6.99 6.52
N LYS A 57 -10.93 8.02 6.32
CA LYS A 57 -11.99 8.04 5.29
C LYS A 57 -11.54 8.66 3.98
N GLU A 58 -10.44 9.41 3.98
CA GLU A 58 -9.89 10.05 2.79
C GLU A 58 -8.90 9.12 2.12
N PHE A 59 -9.31 8.53 0.99
CA PHE A 59 -8.52 7.59 0.19
C PHE A 59 -8.33 8.12 -1.22
N VAL A 60 -7.08 8.31 -1.65
CA VAL A 60 -6.73 8.85 -2.96
C VAL A 60 -6.01 7.81 -3.79
N ASN A 61 -6.63 7.41 -4.90
CA ASN A 61 -6.11 6.39 -5.81
C ASN A 61 -6.26 6.88 -7.26
N ALA A 62 -5.13 7.02 -7.99
CA ALA A 62 -5.14 7.49 -9.36
C ALA A 62 -5.92 6.57 -10.31
N ASP A 63 -5.88 5.24 -10.11
CA ASP A 63 -6.61 4.29 -10.95
C ASP A 63 -8.12 4.45 -10.77
N GLU A 64 -8.61 4.71 -9.54
CA GLU A 64 -10.03 4.97 -9.27
C GLU A 64 -10.47 6.33 -9.85
N ILE A 65 -9.62 7.36 -9.76
CA ILE A 65 -9.89 8.66 -10.39
C ILE A 65 -9.98 8.49 -11.92
N ALA A 66 -9.04 7.80 -12.54
CA ALA A 66 -9.05 7.54 -13.99
C ALA A 66 -10.32 6.78 -14.43
N ARG A 67 -10.75 5.79 -13.63
CA ARG A 67 -11.98 5.04 -13.87
C ARG A 67 -13.22 5.91 -13.73
N GLY A 68 -13.23 6.82 -12.76
CA GLY A 68 -14.32 7.79 -12.59
C GLY A 68 -14.45 8.76 -13.76
N LEU A 69 -13.31 9.16 -14.36
CA LEU A 69 -13.27 10.05 -15.53
C LEU A 69 -13.66 9.34 -16.83
N SER A 70 -13.20 8.10 -17.02
CA SER A 70 -13.47 7.31 -18.23
C SER A 70 -13.61 5.82 -17.87
N PRO A 71 -14.83 5.35 -17.55
CA PRO A 71 -15.03 3.97 -17.07
C PRO A 71 -14.62 2.90 -18.06
N PHE A 72 -14.74 3.17 -19.38
CA PHE A 72 -14.42 2.20 -20.43
C PHE A 72 -13.01 2.35 -21.00
N ASN A 73 -12.33 3.47 -20.75
CA ASN A 73 -10.96 3.73 -21.21
C ASN A 73 -10.17 4.54 -20.17
N PRO A 74 -9.96 4.01 -18.96
CA PRO A 74 -9.28 4.75 -17.89
C PRO A 74 -7.82 5.08 -18.21
N GLU A 75 -7.16 4.31 -19.08
CA GLU A 75 -5.77 4.58 -19.49
C GLU A 75 -5.60 5.94 -20.16
N SER A 76 -6.57 6.35 -20.98
CA SER A 76 -6.55 7.65 -21.64
C SER A 76 -6.56 8.82 -20.65
N MET A 77 -7.00 8.58 -19.42
CA MET A 77 -7.11 9.57 -18.35
C MET A 77 -5.97 9.50 -17.34
N ALA A 78 -4.95 8.68 -17.55
CA ALA A 78 -3.89 8.44 -16.54
C ALA A 78 -3.15 9.73 -16.14
N ILE A 79 -2.84 10.62 -17.08
CA ILE A 79 -2.16 11.90 -16.82
C ILE A 79 -3.08 12.83 -16.00
N GLU A 80 -4.33 12.96 -16.43
CA GLU A 80 -5.32 13.80 -15.76
C GLU A 80 -5.63 13.30 -14.36
N ALA A 81 -5.80 11.99 -14.20
CA ALA A 81 -6.00 11.35 -12.90
C ALA A 81 -4.82 11.59 -11.96
N GLY A 82 -3.58 11.50 -12.47
CA GLY A 82 -2.38 11.84 -11.70
C GLY A 82 -2.37 13.30 -11.25
N ARG A 83 -2.78 14.24 -12.10
CA ARG A 83 -2.90 15.66 -11.77
C ARG A 83 -3.94 15.90 -10.68
N LEU A 84 -5.13 15.32 -10.83
CA LEU A 84 -6.21 15.42 -9.84
C LEU A 84 -5.83 14.77 -8.51
N MET A 85 -5.14 13.62 -8.54
CA MET A 85 -4.60 13.00 -7.34
C MET A 85 -3.66 13.95 -6.58
N LEU A 86 -2.72 14.59 -7.26
CA LEU A 86 -1.80 15.55 -6.63
C LEU A 86 -2.52 16.79 -6.09
N GLN A 87 -3.52 17.29 -6.80
CA GLN A 87 -4.37 18.38 -6.33
C GLN A 87 -5.08 17.98 -5.03
N ARG A 88 -5.73 16.80 -5.00
CA ARG A 88 -6.44 16.32 -3.82
C ARG A 88 -5.49 16.12 -2.62
N ILE A 89 -4.32 15.55 -2.83
CA ILE A 89 -3.29 15.42 -1.79
C ILE A 89 -2.91 16.79 -1.20
N ASN A 90 -2.74 17.81 -2.04
CA ASN A 90 -2.42 19.16 -1.59
C ASN A 90 -3.53 19.77 -0.74
N GLU A 91 -4.79 19.57 -1.13
CA GLU A 91 -5.96 20.02 -0.36
C GLU A 91 -6.04 19.34 1.01
N LEU A 92 -5.83 18.02 1.06
CA LEU A 92 -5.86 17.24 2.30
C LEU A 92 -4.74 17.66 3.26
N LEU A 93 -3.53 17.87 2.77
CA LEU A 93 -2.42 18.40 3.56
C LEU A 93 -2.73 19.80 4.09
N LYS A 94 -3.21 20.71 3.24
CA LYS A 94 -3.57 22.08 3.64
C LYS A 94 -4.66 22.10 4.73
N ASN A 95 -5.63 21.19 4.62
CA ASN A 95 -6.73 21.07 5.57
C ASN A 95 -6.38 20.23 6.80
N GLN A 96 -5.16 19.76 6.93
CA GLN A 96 -4.68 18.96 8.07
C GLN A 96 -5.57 17.72 8.33
N GLN A 97 -6.00 17.04 7.27
CA GLN A 97 -6.85 15.85 7.36
C GLN A 97 -6.00 14.58 7.34
N ASN A 98 -6.43 13.54 8.06
CA ASN A 98 -5.88 12.19 7.89
C ASN A 98 -6.28 11.69 6.50
N PHE A 99 -5.32 11.12 5.77
CA PHE A 99 -5.60 10.57 4.45
C PHE A 99 -4.67 9.41 4.09
N SER A 100 -5.08 8.68 3.08
CA SER A 100 -4.31 7.58 2.51
C SER A 100 -4.16 7.73 1.02
N ILE A 101 -3.05 7.22 0.51
CA ILE A 101 -2.80 7.09 -0.93
C ILE A 101 -2.48 5.65 -1.27
N GLU A 102 -2.83 5.25 -2.50
CA GLU A 102 -2.42 3.98 -3.07
C GLU A 102 -1.37 4.17 -4.15
N THR A 103 -0.32 3.34 -4.13
CA THR A 103 0.76 3.38 -5.12
C THR A 103 1.41 2.01 -5.31
N THR A 104 2.02 1.78 -6.46
CA THR A 104 2.90 0.62 -6.66
C THR A 104 4.28 0.79 -6.05
N LEU A 105 4.60 1.98 -5.55
CA LEU A 105 5.93 2.38 -5.05
C LEU A 105 7.05 2.30 -6.11
N ALA A 106 6.68 2.12 -7.38
CA ALA A 106 7.64 1.98 -8.49
C ALA A 106 8.36 3.29 -8.86
N THR A 107 8.00 4.41 -8.26
CA THR A 107 8.63 5.71 -8.48
C THR A 107 9.21 6.26 -7.18
N ARG A 108 10.24 7.13 -7.30
CA ARG A 108 10.85 7.84 -6.17
C ARG A 108 10.11 9.14 -5.82
N SER A 109 9.15 9.56 -6.63
CA SER A 109 8.52 10.89 -6.53
C SER A 109 7.77 11.12 -5.21
N TYR A 110 7.26 10.08 -4.57
CA TYR A 110 6.55 10.18 -3.30
C TYR A 110 7.45 10.52 -2.10
N THR A 111 8.78 10.45 -2.21
CA THR A 111 9.68 10.90 -1.14
C THR A 111 9.45 12.38 -0.81
N ARG A 112 9.19 13.21 -1.83
CA ARG A 112 8.86 14.63 -1.63
C ARG A 112 7.55 14.81 -0.84
N LEU A 113 6.56 13.96 -1.09
CA LEU A 113 5.32 13.96 -0.31
C LEU A 113 5.57 13.55 1.13
N VAL A 114 6.37 12.49 1.36
CA VAL A 114 6.75 12.04 2.71
C VAL A 114 7.38 13.17 3.51
N HIS A 115 8.44 13.79 2.97
CA HIS A 115 9.13 14.90 3.66
C HIS A 115 8.20 16.08 3.93
N ARG A 116 7.43 16.51 2.92
CA ARG A 116 6.48 17.62 3.08
C ARG A 116 5.40 17.33 4.12
N ALA A 117 4.89 16.12 4.17
CA ALA A 117 3.92 15.71 5.18
C ALA A 117 4.55 15.74 6.59
N GLN A 118 5.76 15.20 6.74
CA GLN A 118 6.50 15.22 8.00
C GLN A 118 6.79 16.66 8.48
N GLU A 119 7.19 17.56 7.58
CA GLU A 119 7.39 18.99 7.88
C GLU A 119 6.11 19.67 8.37
N GLN A 120 4.94 19.19 7.93
CA GLN A 120 3.62 19.66 8.38
C GLN A 120 3.08 18.91 9.61
N GLY A 121 3.91 18.10 10.26
CA GLY A 121 3.57 17.40 11.50
C GLY A 121 2.83 16.08 11.33
N TYR A 122 2.73 15.56 10.11
CA TYR A 122 2.15 14.23 9.89
C TYR A 122 3.10 13.12 10.34
N LYS A 123 2.52 12.03 10.84
CA LYS A 123 3.18 10.72 10.90
C LYS A 123 2.90 9.98 9.60
N VAL A 124 3.94 9.54 8.91
CA VAL A 124 3.83 8.84 7.63
C VAL A 124 4.01 7.35 7.85
N ASN A 125 2.98 6.59 7.50
CA ASN A 125 2.90 5.14 7.68
C ASN A 125 2.86 4.46 6.31
N LEU A 126 3.81 3.56 6.06
CA LEU A 126 3.92 2.82 4.81
C LEU A 126 3.53 1.35 5.04
N ILE A 127 2.53 0.87 4.33
CA ILE A 127 2.15 -0.54 4.32
C ILE A 127 2.49 -1.11 2.95
N TYR A 128 3.40 -2.09 2.90
CA TYR A 128 3.82 -2.73 1.66
C TYR A 128 3.30 -4.16 1.58
N PHE A 129 2.46 -4.44 0.57
CA PHE A 129 1.97 -5.78 0.26
C PHE A 129 2.85 -6.43 -0.80
N TRP A 130 3.56 -7.47 -0.40
CA TRP A 130 4.39 -8.27 -1.28
C TRP A 130 3.63 -9.49 -1.82
N LEU A 131 4.03 -9.97 -2.99
CA LEU A 131 3.64 -11.25 -3.57
C LEU A 131 4.89 -12.10 -3.80
N SER A 132 4.75 -13.41 -3.64
CA SER A 132 5.86 -14.38 -3.67
C SER A 132 6.56 -14.51 -5.03
N SER A 133 5.95 -14.00 -6.09
CA SER A 133 6.56 -13.94 -7.42
C SER A 133 5.89 -12.91 -8.32
N PRO A 134 6.59 -12.40 -9.34
CA PRO A 134 6.00 -11.56 -10.38
C PRO A 134 4.95 -12.33 -11.22
N ASP A 135 5.08 -13.64 -11.38
CA ASP A 135 4.10 -14.47 -12.09
C ASP A 135 2.76 -14.50 -11.36
N LEU A 136 2.77 -14.56 -10.02
CA LEU A 136 1.55 -14.45 -9.22
C LEU A 136 0.89 -13.09 -9.41
N ALA A 137 1.68 -12.01 -9.49
CA ALA A 137 1.16 -10.68 -9.77
C ALA A 137 0.46 -10.61 -11.14
N ILE A 138 1.07 -11.18 -12.18
CA ILE A 138 0.49 -11.28 -13.53
C ILE A 138 -0.80 -12.10 -13.53
N GLN A 139 -0.81 -13.26 -12.88
CA GLN A 139 -2.01 -14.11 -12.79
C GLN A 139 -3.17 -13.39 -12.12
N ARG A 140 -2.91 -12.64 -11.04
CA ARG A 140 -3.94 -11.87 -10.33
C ARG A 140 -4.46 -10.70 -11.15
N VAL A 141 -3.59 -10.01 -11.89
CA VAL A 141 -4.01 -8.97 -12.85
C VAL A 141 -4.90 -9.58 -13.93
N ALA A 142 -4.50 -10.70 -14.53
CA ALA A 142 -5.30 -11.39 -15.54
C ALA A 142 -6.66 -11.87 -14.99
N GLN A 143 -6.71 -12.37 -13.74
CA GLN A 143 -7.97 -12.73 -13.09
C GLN A 143 -8.87 -11.51 -12.87
N ARG A 144 -8.31 -10.38 -12.48
CA ARG A 144 -9.05 -9.12 -12.33
C ARG A 144 -9.67 -8.67 -13.65
N VAL A 145 -8.92 -8.79 -14.75
CA VAL A 145 -9.41 -8.44 -16.11
C VAL A 145 -10.60 -9.33 -16.48
N ARG A 146 -10.52 -10.64 -16.24
CA ARG A 146 -11.66 -11.57 -16.47
C ARG A 146 -12.91 -11.17 -15.68
N ASN A 147 -12.75 -10.50 -14.54
CA ASN A 147 -13.85 -10.01 -13.72
C ASN A 147 -14.25 -8.55 -14.06
N GLY A 148 -13.89 -8.04 -15.24
CA GLY A 148 -14.24 -6.69 -15.71
C GLY A 148 -13.34 -5.59 -15.20
N GLY A 149 -12.18 -5.90 -14.63
CA GLY A 149 -11.20 -4.92 -14.20
C GLY A 149 -10.26 -4.50 -15.33
N HIS A 150 -9.52 -3.43 -15.07
CA HIS A 150 -8.57 -2.85 -16.01
C HIS A 150 -7.35 -3.76 -16.24
N ASP A 151 -6.93 -3.88 -17.50
CA ASP A 151 -5.72 -4.60 -17.88
C ASP A 151 -4.45 -3.75 -17.67
N ILE A 152 -3.34 -4.41 -17.41
CA ILE A 152 -2.02 -3.79 -17.28
C ILE A 152 -1.04 -4.68 -18.06
N PRO A 153 -0.28 -4.12 -19.01
CA PRO A 153 0.68 -4.90 -19.76
C PRO A 153 1.67 -5.67 -18.86
N LYS A 154 1.97 -6.90 -19.23
CA LYS A 154 2.81 -7.80 -18.41
C LYS A 154 4.17 -7.19 -18.07
N GLU A 155 4.83 -6.54 -19.03
CA GLU A 155 6.11 -5.86 -18.84
C GLU A 155 6.02 -4.71 -17.82
N VAL A 156 4.86 -4.03 -17.75
CA VAL A 156 4.62 -2.98 -16.76
C VAL A 156 4.47 -3.59 -15.36
N VAL A 157 3.75 -4.72 -15.24
CA VAL A 157 3.62 -5.44 -13.97
C VAL A 157 4.98 -5.89 -13.46
N LEU A 158 5.81 -6.51 -14.33
CA LEU A 158 7.15 -6.97 -13.99
C LEU A 158 8.05 -5.82 -13.51
N ARG A 159 8.08 -4.73 -14.28
CA ARG A 159 8.87 -3.54 -13.93
C ARG A 159 8.45 -2.95 -12.59
N ARG A 160 7.12 -2.82 -12.36
CA ARG A 160 6.58 -2.27 -11.11
C ARG A 160 6.80 -3.20 -9.93
N TYR A 161 6.77 -4.52 -10.13
CA TYR A 161 7.08 -5.50 -9.11
C TYR A 161 8.50 -5.29 -8.59
N GLN A 162 9.49 -5.27 -9.48
CA GLN A 162 10.88 -5.09 -9.12
C GLN A 162 11.15 -3.72 -8.52
N ALA A 163 10.76 -2.66 -9.22
CA ALA A 163 11.00 -1.30 -8.76
C ALA A 163 10.32 -0.99 -7.41
N GLY A 164 9.15 -1.57 -7.15
CA GLY A 164 8.45 -1.42 -5.88
C GLY A 164 9.23 -2.02 -4.71
N ILE A 165 9.80 -3.22 -4.86
CA ILE A 165 10.62 -3.87 -3.83
C ILE A 165 11.92 -3.07 -3.60
N ASP A 166 12.64 -2.73 -4.67
CA ASP A 166 13.88 -1.98 -4.60
C ASP A 166 13.67 -0.63 -3.87
N ASN A 167 12.63 0.09 -4.26
CA ASN A 167 12.30 1.38 -3.65
C ASN A 167 11.83 1.23 -2.19
N PHE A 168 11.08 0.17 -1.86
CA PHE A 168 10.64 -0.07 -0.49
C PHE A 168 11.85 -0.16 0.44
N PHE A 169 12.81 -1.04 0.15
CA PHE A 169 13.97 -1.25 1.02
C PHE A 169 14.98 -0.09 0.98
N ASN A 170 15.32 0.38 -0.22
CA ASN A 170 16.44 1.31 -0.38
C ASN A 170 16.06 2.77 -0.18
N ILE A 171 14.77 3.13 -0.31
CA ILE A 171 14.34 4.53 -0.34
C ILE A 171 13.31 4.84 0.73
N TYR A 172 12.20 4.08 0.76
CA TYR A 172 11.06 4.46 1.58
C TYR A 172 11.15 3.98 3.03
N MET A 173 11.64 2.77 3.27
CA MET A 173 11.86 2.24 4.61
C MET A 173 12.63 3.20 5.53
N PRO A 174 13.76 3.79 5.10
CA PRO A 174 14.52 4.71 5.93
C PRO A 174 13.89 6.10 6.09
N CYS A 175 12.94 6.49 5.24
CA CYS A 175 12.42 7.87 5.26
C CYS A 175 11.05 8.01 5.93
N VAL A 176 10.26 6.94 6.07
CA VAL A 176 8.94 6.99 6.73
C VAL A 176 9.04 6.85 8.25
N ASP A 177 8.00 7.27 8.97
CA ASP A 177 7.97 7.16 10.43
C ASP A 177 7.64 5.76 10.92
N TYR A 178 6.83 5.03 10.16
CA TYR A 178 6.50 3.61 10.40
C TYR A 178 6.34 2.88 9.07
N TRP A 179 6.76 1.63 9.01
CA TRP A 179 6.51 0.75 7.88
C TRP A 179 6.14 -0.66 8.32
N LEU A 180 5.29 -1.29 7.54
CA LEU A 180 4.85 -2.67 7.70
C LEU A 180 4.99 -3.41 6.38
N LEU A 181 5.66 -4.56 6.41
CA LEU A 181 5.82 -5.47 5.30
C LEU A 181 4.92 -6.69 5.49
N ALA A 182 3.99 -6.91 4.57
CA ALA A 182 3.07 -8.05 4.60
C ALA A 182 3.18 -8.90 3.33
N ASP A 183 3.24 -10.21 3.49
CA ASP A 183 3.07 -11.18 2.39
C ASP A 183 1.58 -11.45 2.18
N ASN A 184 1.09 -11.04 1.01
CA ASN A 184 -0.29 -11.24 0.59
C ASN A 184 -0.43 -12.31 -0.53
N SER A 185 0.52 -13.24 -0.61
CA SER A 185 0.50 -14.32 -1.60
C SER A 185 -0.62 -15.31 -1.34
N GLU A 186 -0.96 -15.51 -0.09
CA GLU A 186 -1.94 -16.46 0.40
C GLU A 186 -2.98 -15.77 1.32
N THR A 187 -4.06 -16.47 1.64
CA THR A 187 -5.07 -16.03 2.60
C THR A 187 -5.04 -16.95 3.81
N PRO A 188 -4.88 -16.43 5.03
CA PRO A 188 -4.74 -15.02 5.39
C PRO A 188 -3.36 -14.45 5.03
N ARG A 189 -3.30 -13.12 4.83
CA ARG A 189 -2.03 -12.41 4.68
C ARG A 189 -1.18 -12.54 5.94
N ILE A 190 0.14 -12.51 5.76
CA ILE A 190 1.11 -12.70 6.86
C ILE A 190 1.91 -11.42 7.03
N ILE A 191 1.95 -10.89 8.26
CA ILE A 191 2.87 -9.80 8.60
C ILE A 191 4.27 -10.40 8.71
N VAL A 192 5.19 -9.87 7.90
CA VAL A 192 6.57 -10.39 7.80
C VAL A 192 7.52 -9.63 8.70
N ALA A 193 7.45 -8.30 8.66
CA ALA A 193 8.28 -7.43 9.47
C ALA A 193 7.66 -6.04 9.59
N GLU A 194 8.08 -5.29 10.59
CA GLU A 194 7.71 -3.91 10.81
C GLU A 194 8.86 -3.13 11.45
N GLY A 195 8.81 -1.81 11.34
CA GLY A 195 9.80 -0.91 11.95
C GLY A 195 9.52 0.54 11.61
N GLY A 196 10.47 1.41 11.91
CA GLY A 196 10.29 2.84 11.63
C GLY A 196 11.43 3.68 12.17
N ARG A 197 11.31 4.99 12.00
CA ARG A 197 12.29 5.95 12.48
C ARG A 197 12.36 5.93 14.01
N GLY A 198 13.53 5.60 14.56
CA GLY A 198 13.73 5.50 16.01
C GLY A 198 13.09 4.27 16.67
N MET A 199 12.66 3.30 15.85
CA MET A 199 12.15 2.01 16.29
C MET A 199 13.08 0.90 15.81
N ASP A 200 13.31 -0.11 16.66
CA ASP A 200 13.97 -1.33 16.22
C ASP A 200 13.10 -2.08 15.22
N MET A 201 13.75 -2.67 14.22
CA MET A 201 13.07 -3.51 13.25
C MET A 201 12.66 -4.83 13.93
N HIS A 202 11.38 -5.16 13.86
CA HIS A 202 10.84 -6.43 14.34
C HIS A 202 10.52 -7.35 13.16
N ILE A 203 11.20 -8.51 13.11
CA ILE A 203 10.98 -9.52 12.07
C ILE A 203 10.15 -10.66 12.65
N HIS A 204 8.91 -10.79 12.18
CA HIS A 204 7.98 -11.85 12.61
C HIS A 204 8.25 -13.19 11.91
N HIS A 205 8.74 -13.15 10.64
CA HIS A 205 9.02 -14.32 9.82
C HIS A 205 10.33 -14.16 9.06
N ILE A 206 11.42 -14.62 9.67
CA ILE A 206 12.79 -14.42 9.17
C ILE A 206 13.03 -15.05 7.76
N GLU A 207 12.51 -16.24 7.50
CA GLU A 207 12.67 -16.90 6.21
C GLU A 207 11.99 -16.13 5.08
N ARG A 208 10.76 -15.63 5.34
CA ARG A 208 10.04 -14.79 4.37
C ARG A 208 10.73 -13.45 4.17
N PHE A 209 11.20 -12.84 5.24
CA PHE A 209 11.94 -11.57 5.16
C PHE A 209 13.20 -11.73 4.30
N ASN A 210 14.02 -12.74 4.56
CA ASN A 210 15.23 -13.03 3.78
C ASN A 210 14.90 -13.32 2.31
N LYS A 211 13.82 -14.07 2.06
CA LYS A 211 13.34 -14.31 0.70
C LYS A 211 12.97 -13.01 -0.01
N ILE A 212 12.22 -12.13 0.64
CA ILE A 212 11.84 -10.83 0.04
C ILE A 212 13.08 -9.98 -0.22
N GLN A 213 13.98 -9.92 0.76
CA GLN A 213 15.22 -9.17 0.65
C GLN A 213 16.12 -9.66 -0.50
N SER A 214 16.09 -10.95 -0.82
CA SER A 214 16.86 -11.51 -1.96
C SER A 214 16.38 -11.02 -3.34
N TYR A 215 15.21 -10.41 -3.44
CA TYR A 215 14.73 -9.75 -4.67
C TYR A 215 15.26 -8.32 -4.83
N VAL A 216 15.80 -7.72 -3.77
CA VAL A 216 16.28 -6.33 -3.80
C VAL A 216 17.54 -6.24 -4.63
N ARG A 217 17.57 -5.27 -5.54
CA ARG A 217 18.75 -4.94 -6.37
C ARG A 217 19.45 -3.73 -5.79
N GLU A 218 20.78 -3.74 -5.89
CA GLU A 218 21.62 -2.60 -5.53
C GLU A 218 21.43 -1.40 -6.46
#